data_0987785261987e4d8ab130b2ca1a1a67
#
_entry.id   0987785261987e4d8ab130b2ca1a1a67
#
_cell.length_a   1.000
_cell.length_b   1.000
_cell.length_c   1.000
_cell.angle_alpha   90.00
_cell.angle_beta   90.00
_cell.angle_gamma   90.00
#
_symmetry.space_group_name_H-M   'P 1'
#
loop_
_entity.id
_entity.type
_entity.pdbx_description
1 polymer ?
#
loop_
_entity_poly.entity_id
_entity_poly.type
_entity_poly.pdbx_seq_one_letter_code
_entity_poly.pdbx_strand_id
1 'polypeptide(L)'
;MTPGDLVEDFTLQNQDGKDVSLSDFKKSPVVLFFYPRADTPGCTIESCGFRDAFEKFQKAGIVVLGISRDTVKDQKKFKDKYDLPYDLLADPDMVLINRYDLIKPKNMYGKLVKGVKRTTYLVGPDTGKGQRLIHVFEEVKPEGHAEEVLALLKKQKG
;
A
#
# COMPACT_ATOMS: atom_id res chain seq x y z
N MET A 1 -4.44 -6.39 -12.23
CA MET A 1 -4.67 -5.04 -12.77
C MET A 1 -3.47 -4.58 -13.57
N THR A 2 -3.72 -3.83 -14.61
CA THR A 2 -2.69 -3.21 -15.44
C THR A 2 -2.93 -1.69 -15.50
N PRO A 3 -1.89 -0.89 -15.80
CA PRO A 3 -2.07 0.56 -15.92
C PRO A 3 -3.20 0.92 -16.90
N GLY A 4 -4.04 1.86 -16.51
CA GLY A 4 -5.24 2.26 -17.26
C GLY A 4 -6.52 1.60 -16.77
N ASP A 5 -6.43 0.50 -16.03
CA ASP A 5 -7.61 -0.19 -15.50
C ASP A 5 -8.30 0.67 -14.44
N LEU A 6 -9.64 0.58 -14.43
CA LEU A 6 -10.43 1.16 -13.34
C LEU A 6 -10.15 0.40 -12.05
N VAL A 7 -9.82 1.11 -10.99
CA VAL A 7 -9.65 0.52 -9.67
C VAL A 7 -10.98 0.54 -8.95
N GLU A 8 -11.55 -0.64 -8.72
CA GLU A 8 -12.81 -0.77 -8.00
C GLU A 8 -12.65 -0.25 -6.57
N ASP A 9 -13.67 0.47 -6.09
CA ASP A 9 -13.65 0.99 -4.72
C ASP A 9 -13.61 -0.14 -3.71
N PHE A 10 -13.07 0.15 -2.55
CA PHE A 10 -13.01 -0.78 -1.43
C PHE A 10 -13.15 -0.01 -0.12
N THR A 11 -13.49 -0.73 0.93
CA THR A 11 -13.50 -0.20 2.30
C THR A 11 -12.83 -1.19 3.23
N LEU A 12 -11.80 -0.73 3.94
CA LEU A 12 -11.09 -1.51 4.96
C LEU A 12 -10.95 -0.65 6.21
N GLN A 13 -10.81 -1.30 7.36
CA GLN A 13 -10.56 -0.58 8.61
C GLN A 13 -9.08 -0.19 8.71
N ASN A 14 -8.83 1.03 9.22
CA ASN A 14 -7.48 1.46 9.51
C ASN A 14 -7.04 0.95 10.91
N GLN A 15 -5.87 1.40 11.38
CA GLN A 15 -5.30 0.99 12.68
C GLN A 15 -6.15 1.41 13.88
N ASP A 16 -7.08 2.32 13.70
CA ASP A 16 -8.00 2.79 14.74
C ASP A 16 -9.40 2.16 14.63
N GLY A 17 -9.56 1.20 13.71
CA GLY A 17 -10.84 0.55 13.46
C GLY A 17 -11.85 1.41 12.71
N LYS A 18 -11.41 2.49 12.09
CA LYS A 18 -12.26 3.37 11.29
C LYS A 18 -12.26 2.93 9.83
N ASP A 19 -13.42 2.99 9.19
CA ASP A 19 -13.57 2.64 7.79
C ASP A 19 -12.85 3.66 6.90
N VAL A 20 -12.03 3.15 5.99
CA VAL A 20 -11.33 3.96 4.98
C VAL A 20 -11.64 3.36 3.62
N SER A 21 -12.11 4.20 2.71
CA SER A 21 -12.43 3.79 1.33
C SER A 21 -11.50 4.48 0.35
N LEU A 22 -11.19 3.81 -0.76
CA LEU A 22 -10.39 4.41 -1.82
C LEU A 22 -11.05 5.70 -2.34
N SER A 23 -12.38 5.71 -2.45
CA SER A 23 -13.15 6.87 -2.90
C SER A 23 -13.04 8.09 -1.98
N ASP A 24 -12.58 7.91 -0.74
CA ASP A 24 -12.33 9.03 0.18
C ASP A 24 -11.21 9.94 -0.36
N PHE A 25 -10.36 9.42 -1.24
CA PHE A 25 -9.18 10.11 -1.76
C PHE A 25 -9.24 10.32 -3.28
N LYS A 26 -10.43 10.33 -3.86
CA LYS A 26 -10.58 10.39 -5.33
C LYS A 26 -10.03 11.67 -5.97
N LYS A 27 -9.74 12.71 -5.19
CA LYS A 27 -9.16 13.96 -5.70
C LYS A 27 -7.63 13.95 -5.73
N SER A 28 -7.01 12.90 -5.22
CA SER A 28 -5.55 12.83 -5.06
C SER A 28 -4.99 11.53 -5.64
N PRO A 29 -3.72 11.53 -6.09
CA PRO A 29 -3.05 10.27 -6.33
C PRO A 29 -2.90 9.49 -5.02
N VAL A 30 -3.03 8.18 -5.08
CA VAL A 30 -2.94 7.30 -3.90
C VAL A 30 -1.89 6.23 -4.15
N VAL A 31 -1.00 6.05 -3.17
CA VAL A 31 -0.04 4.95 -3.13
C VAL A 31 -0.61 3.87 -2.22
N LEU A 32 -0.86 2.68 -2.77
CA LEU A 32 -1.28 1.51 -2.00
C LEU A 32 -0.12 0.54 -1.98
N PHE A 33 0.59 0.45 -0.85
CA PHE A 33 1.68 -0.52 -0.77
C PHE A 33 1.26 -1.71 0.09
N PHE A 34 1.27 -2.89 -0.53
CA PHE A 34 0.95 -4.16 0.13
C PHE A 34 2.23 -4.80 0.64
N TYR A 35 2.22 -5.24 1.88
CA TYR A 35 3.37 -5.90 2.51
C TYR A 35 2.91 -7.18 3.22
N PRO A 36 3.80 -8.20 3.30
CA PRO A 36 3.41 -9.51 3.82
C PRO A 36 2.97 -9.52 5.27
N ARG A 37 3.68 -8.81 6.15
CA ARG A 37 3.37 -8.86 7.59
C ARG A 37 3.98 -7.68 8.34
N ALA A 38 3.20 -7.08 9.23
CA ALA A 38 3.64 -5.97 10.08
C ALA A 38 4.83 -6.38 10.96
N ASP A 39 5.74 -5.42 11.17
CA ASP A 39 6.91 -5.55 12.07
C ASP A 39 7.88 -6.69 11.70
N THR A 40 7.93 -7.09 10.43
CA THR A 40 9.01 -7.93 9.91
C THR A 40 10.10 -7.04 9.31
N PRO A 41 11.37 -7.53 9.21
CA PRO A 41 12.48 -6.65 8.78
C PRO A 41 12.26 -5.92 7.45
N GLY A 42 11.85 -6.62 6.41
CA GLY A 42 11.62 -6.01 5.09
C GLY A 42 10.45 -5.03 5.10
N CYS A 43 9.35 -5.39 5.76
CA CYS A 43 8.17 -4.52 5.84
C CYS A 43 8.46 -3.27 6.68
N THR A 44 9.28 -3.40 7.72
CA THR A 44 9.71 -2.26 8.53
C THR A 44 10.58 -1.29 7.71
N ILE A 45 11.53 -1.81 6.92
CA ILE A 45 12.38 -0.98 6.05
C ILE A 45 11.53 -0.21 5.04
N GLU A 46 10.60 -0.89 4.39
CA GLU A 46 9.70 -0.27 3.40
C GLU A 46 8.83 0.81 4.04
N SER A 47 8.19 0.48 5.16
CA SER A 47 7.27 1.40 5.85
C SER A 47 8.00 2.63 6.41
N CYS A 48 9.20 2.45 6.96
CA CYS A 48 10.02 3.56 7.43
C CYS A 48 10.55 4.40 6.28
N GLY A 49 10.78 3.80 5.10
CA GLY A 49 11.14 4.55 3.90
C GLY A 49 10.04 5.52 3.49
N PHE A 50 8.79 5.08 3.48
CA PHE A 50 7.64 5.95 3.23
C PHE A 50 7.47 6.99 4.34
N ARG A 51 7.72 6.62 5.60
CA ARG A 51 7.69 7.57 6.72
C ARG A 51 8.68 8.70 6.50
N ASP A 52 9.93 8.36 6.17
CA ASP A 52 11.00 9.35 6.02
C ASP A 52 10.78 10.25 4.79
N ALA A 53 10.10 9.75 3.77
CA ALA A 53 9.74 10.52 2.57
C ALA A 53 8.35 11.15 2.64
N PHE A 54 7.62 10.97 3.73
CA PHE A 54 6.20 11.34 3.82
C PHE A 54 5.94 12.83 3.57
N GLU A 55 6.80 13.70 4.07
CA GLU A 55 6.64 15.13 3.85
C GLU A 55 6.65 15.48 2.36
N LYS A 56 7.49 14.79 1.59
CA LYS A 56 7.55 14.99 0.13
C LYS A 56 6.28 14.52 -0.56
N PHE A 57 5.71 13.38 -0.13
CA PHE A 57 4.42 12.91 -0.64
C PHE A 57 3.31 13.89 -0.28
N GLN A 58 3.28 14.36 0.95
CA GLN A 58 2.26 15.28 1.45
C GLN A 58 2.30 16.61 0.69
N LYS A 59 3.48 17.18 0.47
CA LYS A 59 3.66 18.41 -0.31
C LYS A 59 3.21 18.24 -1.76
N ALA A 60 3.34 17.04 -2.31
CA ALA A 60 2.89 16.74 -3.67
C ALA A 60 1.40 16.37 -3.74
N GLY A 61 0.69 16.35 -2.61
CA GLY A 61 -0.72 16.01 -2.55
C GLY A 61 -1.00 14.53 -2.75
N ILE A 62 -0.04 13.67 -2.45
CA ILE A 62 -0.14 12.22 -2.65
C ILE A 62 -0.47 11.53 -1.33
N VAL A 63 -1.50 10.68 -1.35
CA VAL A 63 -1.92 9.88 -0.19
C VAL A 63 -1.13 8.58 -0.17
N VAL A 64 -0.66 8.16 1.01
CA VAL A 64 0.06 6.90 1.19
C VAL A 64 -0.72 6.02 2.16
N LEU A 65 -1.01 4.79 1.75
CA LEU A 65 -1.71 3.80 2.56
C LEU A 65 -0.94 2.47 2.52
N GLY A 66 -0.62 1.91 3.69
CA GLY A 66 -0.03 0.59 3.79
C GLY A 66 -1.12 -0.45 4.06
N ILE A 67 -1.04 -1.61 3.43
CA ILE A 67 -2.05 -2.66 3.55
C ILE A 67 -1.39 -4.01 3.79
N SER A 68 -1.88 -4.74 4.79
CA SER A 68 -1.45 -6.10 5.05
C SER A 68 -2.60 -6.95 5.57
N ARG A 69 -2.37 -8.27 5.67
CA ARG A 69 -3.37 -9.19 6.23
C ARG A 69 -3.41 -9.18 7.76
N ASP A 70 -2.66 -8.30 8.38
CA ASP A 70 -2.65 -8.16 9.84
C ASP A 70 -3.97 -7.58 10.34
N THR A 71 -4.25 -7.80 11.63
CA THR A 71 -5.44 -7.24 12.28
C THR A 71 -5.30 -5.75 12.54
N VAL A 72 -6.41 -5.08 12.85
CA VAL A 72 -6.42 -3.68 13.27
C VAL A 72 -5.44 -3.47 14.44
N LYS A 73 -5.47 -4.37 15.41
CA LYS A 73 -4.61 -4.31 16.60
C LYS A 73 -3.12 -4.36 16.22
N ASP A 74 -2.75 -5.26 15.34
CA ASP A 74 -1.35 -5.42 14.92
C ASP A 74 -0.88 -4.24 14.08
N GLN A 75 -1.75 -3.70 13.23
CA GLN A 75 -1.47 -2.49 12.46
C GLN A 75 -1.26 -1.27 13.39
N LYS A 76 -2.06 -1.16 14.45
CA LYS A 76 -1.91 -0.11 15.45
C LYS A 76 -0.55 -0.19 16.16
N LYS A 77 -0.15 -1.40 16.56
CA LYS A 77 1.16 -1.61 17.19
C LYS A 77 2.31 -1.23 16.26
N PHE A 78 2.21 -1.60 14.99
CA PHE A 78 3.24 -1.31 13.99
C PHE A 78 3.36 0.20 13.77
N LYS A 79 2.21 0.88 13.57
CA LYS A 79 2.18 2.33 13.37
C LYS A 79 2.79 3.07 14.56
N ASP A 80 2.40 2.70 15.78
CA ASP A 80 2.89 3.36 17.00
C ASP A 80 4.37 3.10 17.23
N LYS A 81 4.84 1.87 16.97
CA LYS A 81 6.24 1.50 17.22
C LYS A 81 7.22 2.30 16.35
N TYR A 82 6.86 2.59 15.13
CA TYR A 82 7.74 3.27 14.17
C TYR A 82 7.29 4.68 13.81
N ASP A 83 6.31 5.22 14.52
CA ASP A 83 5.77 6.57 14.28
C ASP A 83 5.40 6.80 12.81
N LEU A 84 4.66 5.86 12.23
CA LEU A 84 4.25 5.97 10.85
C LEU A 84 3.16 7.05 10.70
N PRO A 85 3.37 8.07 9.85
CA PRO A 85 2.47 9.24 9.78
C PRO A 85 1.26 9.03 8.87
N TYR A 86 1.14 7.87 8.23
CA TYR A 86 0.05 7.53 7.32
C TYR A 86 -0.75 6.36 7.88
N ASP A 87 -1.95 6.14 7.33
CA ASP A 87 -2.81 5.05 7.78
C ASP A 87 -2.34 3.69 7.28
N LEU A 88 -2.52 2.69 8.14
CA LEU A 88 -2.33 1.29 7.81
C LEU A 88 -3.69 0.61 7.78
N LEU A 89 -4.02 -0.01 6.66
CA LEU A 89 -5.30 -0.69 6.48
C LEU A 89 -5.17 -2.18 6.79
N ALA A 90 -6.13 -2.70 7.52
CA ALA A 90 -6.17 -4.11 7.91
C ALA A 90 -7.01 -4.91 6.92
N ASP A 91 -6.45 -5.98 6.36
CA ASP A 91 -7.16 -6.89 5.46
C ASP A 91 -7.03 -8.35 5.95
N PRO A 92 -7.46 -8.65 7.21
CA PRO A 92 -7.28 -9.98 7.79
C PRO A 92 -8.02 -11.07 7.03
N ASP A 93 -9.12 -10.74 6.37
CA ASP A 93 -9.90 -11.67 5.55
C ASP A 93 -9.39 -11.75 4.12
N MET A 94 -8.32 -11.04 3.80
CA MET A 94 -7.67 -11.02 2.49
C MET A 94 -8.62 -10.64 1.34
N VAL A 95 -9.52 -9.69 1.56
CA VAL A 95 -10.49 -9.25 0.55
C VAL A 95 -9.78 -8.62 -0.65
N LEU A 96 -8.94 -7.60 -0.42
CA LEU A 96 -8.17 -6.96 -1.48
C LEU A 96 -7.02 -7.84 -1.96
N ILE A 97 -6.37 -8.52 -1.04
CA ILE A 97 -5.25 -9.42 -1.37
C ILE A 97 -5.69 -10.47 -2.37
N ASN A 98 -6.87 -11.06 -2.18
CA ASN A 98 -7.44 -12.02 -3.13
C ASN A 98 -7.97 -11.34 -4.40
N ARG A 99 -8.60 -10.18 -4.27
CA ARG A 99 -9.10 -9.42 -5.43
C ARG A 99 -7.99 -9.10 -6.43
N TYR A 100 -6.80 -8.75 -5.94
CA TYR A 100 -5.66 -8.39 -6.77
C TYR A 100 -4.70 -9.55 -7.03
N ASP A 101 -5.06 -10.75 -6.59
CA ASP A 101 -4.27 -11.98 -6.81
C ASP A 101 -2.83 -11.85 -6.28
N LEU A 102 -2.70 -11.41 -5.04
CA LEU A 102 -1.39 -11.17 -4.41
C LEU A 102 -0.87 -12.34 -3.58
N ILE A 103 -1.56 -13.48 -3.58
CA ILE A 103 -1.12 -14.68 -2.86
C ILE A 103 -0.17 -15.46 -3.75
N LYS A 104 1.01 -15.81 -3.21
CA LYS A 104 1.95 -16.70 -3.89
C LYS A 104 2.44 -17.78 -2.93
N PRO A 105 2.79 -18.99 -3.43
CA PRO A 105 3.45 -19.99 -2.60
C PRO A 105 4.83 -19.49 -2.20
N LYS A 106 5.16 -19.69 -0.93
CA LYS A 106 6.48 -19.36 -0.37
C LYS A 106 7.02 -20.58 0.33
N ASN A 107 8.26 -20.95 0.02
CA ASN A 107 8.91 -22.05 0.71
C ASN A 107 9.49 -21.55 2.05
N MET A 108 9.05 -22.16 3.14
CA MET A 108 9.49 -21.79 4.47
C MET A 108 9.80 -23.08 5.25
N TYR A 109 11.08 -23.31 5.53
CA TYR A 109 11.55 -24.51 6.22
C TYR A 109 11.09 -25.81 5.54
N GLY A 110 11.15 -25.86 4.20
CA GLY A 110 10.73 -27.02 3.42
C GLY A 110 9.23 -27.20 3.25
N LYS A 111 8.42 -26.29 3.80
CA LYS A 111 6.96 -26.31 3.64
C LYS A 111 6.51 -25.15 2.74
N LEU A 112 5.55 -25.44 1.85
CA LEU A 112 4.92 -24.39 1.06
C LEU A 112 3.85 -23.70 1.90
N VAL A 113 4.03 -22.41 2.13
CA VAL A 113 3.04 -21.57 2.81
C VAL A 113 2.56 -20.48 1.84
N LYS A 114 1.36 -19.95 2.09
CA LYS A 114 0.83 -18.85 1.30
C LYS A 114 1.41 -17.53 1.81
N GLY A 115 2.13 -16.82 0.94
CA GLY A 115 2.67 -15.50 1.22
C GLY A 115 1.98 -14.43 0.41
N VAL A 116 2.09 -13.17 0.83
CA VAL A 116 1.58 -12.02 0.09
C VAL A 116 2.72 -11.41 -0.71
N LYS A 117 2.48 -11.18 -2.00
CA LYS A 117 3.45 -10.51 -2.88
C LYS A 117 3.60 -9.06 -2.44
N ARG A 118 4.84 -8.61 -2.23
CA ARG A 118 5.13 -7.20 -1.94
C ARG A 118 4.90 -6.39 -3.21
N THR A 119 3.80 -5.66 -3.26
CA THR A 119 3.32 -4.98 -4.46
C THR A 119 2.84 -3.58 -4.10
N THR A 120 3.13 -2.61 -4.96
CA THR A 120 2.66 -1.24 -4.78
C THR A 120 1.89 -0.81 -6.02
N TYR A 121 0.68 -0.31 -5.79
CA TYR A 121 -0.18 0.26 -6.83
C TYR A 121 -0.21 1.77 -6.71
N LEU A 122 -0.04 2.45 -7.84
CA LEU A 122 -0.23 3.90 -7.92
C LEU A 122 -1.56 4.17 -8.60
N VAL A 123 -2.48 4.79 -7.87
CA VAL A 123 -3.83 5.07 -8.34
C VAL A 123 -3.95 6.57 -8.60
N GLY A 124 -4.41 6.95 -9.80
CA GLY A 124 -4.59 8.35 -10.17
C GLY A 124 -5.89 8.92 -9.62
N PRO A 125 -5.99 10.26 -9.55
CA PRO A 125 -7.22 10.91 -9.12
C PRO A 125 -8.34 10.68 -10.13
N ASP A 126 -9.58 10.75 -9.65
CA ASP A 126 -10.78 10.62 -10.49
C ASP A 126 -10.98 11.94 -11.26
N THR A 127 -10.82 11.87 -12.58
CA THR A 127 -11.03 13.02 -13.48
C THR A 127 -12.37 12.95 -14.21
N GLY A 128 -13.32 12.17 -13.71
CA GLY A 128 -14.64 11.95 -14.30
C GLY A 128 -14.85 10.55 -14.84
N LYS A 129 -13.80 9.73 -14.91
CA LYS A 129 -13.84 8.35 -15.42
C LYS A 129 -13.43 7.33 -14.35
N GLY A 130 -13.53 7.70 -13.07
CA GLY A 130 -13.14 6.86 -11.94
C GLY A 130 -11.67 6.93 -11.63
N GLN A 131 -11.28 6.32 -10.54
CA GLN A 131 -9.88 6.22 -10.14
C GLN A 131 -9.22 5.10 -10.93
N ARG A 132 -8.15 5.42 -11.65
CA ARG A 132 -7.49 4.47 -12.55
C ARG A 132 -6.06 4.20 -12.12
N LEU A 133 -5.62 2.97 -12.38
CA LEU A 133 -4.27 2.56 -12.06
C LEU A 133 -3.28 3.29 -12.98
N ILE A 134 -2.26 3.92 -12.37
CA ILE A 134 -1.18 4.59 -13.10
C ILE A 134 -0.04 3.62 -13.34
N HIS A 135 0.35 2.87 -12.32
CA HIS A 135 1.53 1.98 -12.37
C HIS A 135 1.44 0.90 -11.30
N VAL A 136 2.13 -0.21 -11.55
CA VAL A 136 2.27 -1.32 -10.61
C VAL A 136 3.76 -1.60 -10.42
N PHE A 137 4.20 -1.64 -9.16
CA PHE A 137 5.52 -2.15 -8.79
C PHE A 137 5.33 -3.57 -8.25
N GLU A 138 5.79 -4.56 -8.99
CA GLU A 138 5.74 -5.96 -8.57
C GLU A 138 7.09 -6.37 -7.97
N GLU A 139 7.06 -7.36 -7.05
CA GLU A 139 8.27 -7.88 -6.40
C GLU A 139 9.16 -6.76 -5.84
N VAL A 140 8.54 -5.89 -5.06
CA VAL A 140 9.16 -4.69 -4.51
C VAL A 140 10.33 -5.04 -3.59
N LYS A 141 11.45 -4.35 -3.78
CA LYS A 141 12.57 -4.36 -2.83
C LYS A 141 12.29 -3.31 -1.77
N PRO A 142 12.36 -3.66 -0.48
CA PRO A 142 12.03 -2.70 0.59
C PRO A 142 12.88 -1.44 0.60
N GLU A 143 14.18 -1.56 0.29
CA GLU A 143 15.12 -0.45 0.34
C GLU A 143 14.92 0.48 -0.86
N GLY A 144 14.79 1.78 -0.59
CA GLY A 144 14.72 2.81 -1.64
C GLY A 144 13.41 2.86 -2.42
N HIS A 145 12.41 2.07 -2.02
CA HIS A 145 11.15 1.99 -2.76
C HIS A 145 10.35 3.30 -2.72
N ALA A 146 10.33 3.97 -1.56
CA ALA A 146 9.59 5.24 -1.44
C ALA A 146 10.12 6.30 -2.42
N GLU A 147 11.43 6.41 -2.56
CA GLU A 147 12.07 7.34 -3.51
C GLU A 147 11.76 6.94 -4.96
N GLU A 148 11.74 5.64 -5.26
CA GLU A 148 11.37 5.11 -6.58
C GLU A 148 9.94 5.52 -6.96
N VAL A 149 9.00 5.36 -6.03
CA VAL A 149 7.60 5.74 -6.22
C VAL A 149 7.47 7.24 -6.43
N LEU A 150 8.15 8.02 -5.59
CA LEU A 150 8.10 9.47 -5.67
C LEU A 150 8.66 9.98 -7.00
N ALA A 151 9.77 9.40 -7.47
CA ALA A 151 10.37 9.76 -8.74
C ALA A 151 9.43 9.49 -9.91
N LEU A 152 8.72 8.35 -9.90
CA LEU A 152 7.75 8.03 -10.94
C LEU A 152 6.59 9.02 -10.96
N LEU A 153 6.04 9.36 -9.80
CA LEU A 153 4.91 10.28 -9.69
C LEU A 153 5.29 11.70 -10.09
N LYS A 154 6.51 12.13 -9.84
CA LYS A 154 7.02 13.44 -10.31
C LYS A 154 7.11 13.49 -11.83
N LYS A 155 7.52 12.40 -12.47
CA LYS A 155 7.54 12.31 -13.94
C LYS A 155 6.15 12.41 -14.56
N GLN A 156 5.14 11.82 -13.87
CA GLN A 156 3.76 11.86 -14.35
C GLN A 156 3.15 13.26 -14.29
N LYS A 157 3.65 14.12 -13.40
CA LYS A 157 3.18 15.51 -13.28
C LYS A 157 3.90 16.47 -14.20
N GLY A 158 5.03 16.07 -14.74
CA GLY A 158 5.82 16.87 -15.69
C GLY A 158 5.32 16.72 -17.12
#